data_cd1034dc29c4bca39a6921876d6008b6
#
_entry.id   cd1034dc29c4bca39a6921876d6008b6
#
_cell.length_a   1.000
_cell.length_b   1.000
_cell.length_c   1.000
_cell.angle_alpha   90.00
_cell.angle_beta   90.00
_cell.angle_gamma   90.00
#
_symmetry.space_group_name_H-M   'P 1'
#
loop_
_entity.id
_entity.type
_entity.pdbx_description
1 polymer ?
#
loop_
_entity_poly.entity_id
_entity_poly.type
_entity_poly.pdbx_seq_one_letter_code
_entity_poly.pdbx_strand_id
1 'polypeptide(L)'
;MSYDADNHSYLVALALYLWSFVQMGLNSLFGSFYSHLANPHVDLRCKLAIVTGANSGIGFETALALARMGAHVVLACRNELRGQEARKQVVQLTGNPNVDLEILDCMSFESVRAFLERWENRPIQTVDILVNNAGSLSGTVSLTKDNFEQTYQSNHLAHVLLTHELLNRGHFSPTGRIVSLSSGGLYLSNGLNEKNGTGWDVVSRYGGEVGRVMSPEDMIQLYVRTKLSQAMWTMALQRKLATSNKCAGVTAHCCHPGFVQSPIWRQPTGPGATSGIILDILRFMVDNFGVPSEQGAITPVWLATAPEPATEKFRGRYWDRKQWQWLAPWALDEQRQERLWDMWCRDAGAPSL
;
A
#
# COMPACT_ATOMS: atom_id res chain seq x y z
N MET A 1 -14.74 -2.55 -18.92
CA MET A 1 -15.39 -3.71 -18.29
C MET A 1 -15.45 -3.36 -16.81
N SER A 2 -16.64 -3.20 -16.26
CA SER A 2 -16.81 -3.03 -14.83
C SER A 2 -16.23 -4.25 -14.11
N TYR A 3 -15.78 -4.11 -12.85
CA TYR A 3 -15.54 -5.25 -11.97
C TYR A 3 -16.88 -5.90 -11.59
N ASP A 4 -17.84 -5.85 -12.48
CA ASP A 4 -19.12 -6.51 -12.31
C ASP A 4 -18.89 -8.02 -12.26
N ALA A 5 -18.72 -8.53 -11.04
CA ALA A 5 -18.85 -9.96 -10.78
C ALA A 5 -20.21 -10.46 -11.27
N ASP A 6 -21.20 -9.57 -11.38
CA ASP A 6 -22.55 -9.87 -11.81
C ASP A 6 -22.67 -10.12 -13.34
N ASN A 7 -21.68 -9.69 -14.14
CA ASN A 7 -21.70 -9.85 -15.61
C ASN A 7 -20.84 -11.01 -16.13
N HIS A 8 -20.06 -11.68 -15.28
CA HIS A 8 -19.27 -12.83 -15.66
C HIS A 8 -19.71 -14.07 -14.88
N SER A 9 -19.86 -15.22 -15.56
CA SER A 9 -20.02 -16.48 -14.85
C SER A 9 -18.83 -16.68 -13.91
N TYR A 10 -19.05 -17.30 -12.74
CA TYR A 10 -18.00 -17.60 -11.76
C TYR A 10 -16.76 -18.26 -12.40
N LEU A 11 -16.98 -19.13 -13.39
CA LEU A 11 -15.89 -19.79 -14.13
C LEU A 11 -15.03 -18.81 -14.91
N VAL A 12 -15.62 -17.79 -15.54
CA VAL A 12 -14.87 -16.76 -16.26
C VAL A 12 -14.06 -15.89 -15.29
N ALA A 13 -14.65 -15.47 -14.18
CA ALA A 13 -13.94 -14.71 -13.16
C ALA A 13 -12.77 -15.52 -12.54
N LEU A 14 -12.98 -16.82 -12.31
CA LEU A 14 -11.93 -17.72 -11.84
C LEU A 14 -10.81 -17.88 -12.90
N ALA A 15 -11.13 -18.02 -14.16
CA ALA A 15 -10.13 -18.14 -15.23
C ALA A 15 -9.30 -16.85 -15.36
N LEU A 16 -9.92 -15.68 -15.27
CA LEU A 16 -9.24 -14.38 -15.29
C LEU A 16 -8.34 -14.17 -14.07
N TYR A 17 -8.78 -14.61 -12.89
CA TYR A 17 -7.96 -14.63 -11.68
C TYR A 17 -6.73 -15.54 -11.83
N LEU A 18 -6.91 -16.77 -12.30
CA LEU A 18 -5.81 -17.71 -12.53
C LEU A 18 -4.82 -17.16 -13.57
N TRP A 19 -5.33 -16.53 -14.63
CA TRP A 19 -4.48 -15.85 -15.61
C TRP A 19 -3.67 -14.72 -14.97
N SER A 20 -4.31 -13.87 -14.17
CA SER A 20 -3.63 -12.76 -13.45
C SER A 20 -2.55 -13.30 -12.50
N PHE A 21 -2.82 -14.41 -11.81
CA PHE A 21 -1.83 -15.08 -10.96
C PHE A 21 -0.62 -15.59 -11.75
N VAL A 22 -0.85 -16.26 -12.88
CA VAL A 22 0.23 -16.72 -13.78
C VAL A 22 1.01 -15.52 -14.33
N GLN A 23 0.33 -14.50 -14.80
CA GLN A 23 0.95 -13.28 -15.34
C GLN A 23 1.81 -12.58 -14.27
N MET A 24 1.34 -12.48 -13.03
CA MET A 24 2.12 -11.95 -11.91
C MET A 24 3.39 -12.78 -11.68
N GLY A 25 3.28 -14.11 -11.70
CA GLY A 25 4.43 -15.00 -11.57
C GLY A 25 5.46 -14.79 -12.68
N LEU A 26 5.02 -14.73 -13.94
CA LEU A 26 5.89 -14.44 -15.09
C LEU A 26 6.52 -13.05 -14.99
N ASN A 27 5.76 -12.03 -14.62
CA ASN A 27 6.28 -10.68 -14.41
C ASN A 27 7.30 -10.63 -13.28
N SER A 28 7.14 -11.43 -12.22
CA SER A 28 8.09 -11.51 -11.12
C SER A 28 9.40 -12.21 -11.54
N LEU A 29 9.31 -13.26 -12.32
CA LEU A 29 10.48 -14.03 -12.78
C LEU A 29 11.26 -13.32 -13.89
N PHE A 30 10.55 -12.67 -14.80
CA PHE A 30 11.13 -12.08 -16.02
C PHE A 30 11.07 -10.55 -16.02
N GLY A 31 10.65 -9.93 -14.91
CA GLY A 31 10.49 -8.47 -14.83
C GLY A 31 11.75 -7.67 -15.12
N SER A 32 12.92 -8.22 -14.76
CA SER A 32 14.23 -7.63 -15.06
C SER A 32 14.60 -7.69 -16.55
N PHE A 33 14.00 -8.59 -17.33
CA PHE A 33 14.23 -8.73 -18.77
C PHE A 33 13.26 -7.93 -19.62
N TYR A 34 12.15 -7.45 -19.05
CA TYR A 34 11.23 -6.58 -19.78
C TYR A 34 11.82 -5.17 -19.95
N SER A 35 11.34 -4.46 -20.97
CA SER A 35 11.68 -3.04 -21.13
C SER A 35 11.37 -2.27 -19.86
N HIS A 36 12.31 -1.42 -19.44
CA HIS A 36 12.10 -0.52 -18.33
C HIS A 36 10.90 0.40 -18.61
N LEU A 37 9.99 0.45 -17.64
CA LEU A 37 8.89 1.40 -17.70
C LEU A 37 9.44 2.80 -17.40
N ALA A 38 8.79 3.83 -17.96
CA ALA A 38 9.10 5.21 -17.66
C ALA A 38 7.98 5.88 -16.86
N ASN A 39 8.36 6.85 -16.03
CA ASN A 39 7.41 7.74 -15.36
C ASN A 39 6.69 8.61 -16.42
N PRO A 40 5.41 8.94 -16.20
CA PRO A 40 4.72 9.89 -17.03
C PRO A 40 5.36 11.28 -16.89
N HIS A 41 5.31 12.07 -17.96
CA HIS A 41 5.72 13.48 -17.93
C HIS A 41 4.50 14.34 -17.56
N VAL A 42 4.36 14.65 -16.27
CA VAL A 42 3.24 15.46 -15.75
C VAL A 42 3.81 16.62 -14.94
N ASP A 43 3.22 17.80 -15.09
CA ASP A 43 3.53 18.97 -14.27
C ASP A 43 2.68 18.90 -12.98
N LEU A 44 3.33 18.78 -11.84
CA LEU A 44 2.72 18.75 -10.53
C LEU A 44 2.98 20.01 -9.70
N ARG A 45 3.39 21.10 -10.32
CA ARG A 45 3.51 22.39 -9.62
C ARG A 45 2.15 22.76 -9.00
N CYS A 46 2.18 23.29 -7.79
CA CYS A 46 1.00 23.57 -6.98
C CYS A 46 0.19 22.34 -6.54
N LYS A 47 0.74 21.11 -6.68
CA LYS A 47 0.16 19.89 -6.16
C LYS A 47 0.89 19.42 -4.91
N LEU A 48 0.15 18.92 -3.92
CA LEU A 48 0.70 18.40 -2.69
C LEU A 48 0.52 16.88 -2.61
N ALA A 49 1.63 16.19 -2.36
CA ALA A 49 1.69 14.74 -2.23
C ALA A 49 2.18 14.30 -0.85
N ILE A 50 1.48 13.36 -0.22
CA ILE A 50 1.93 12.66 0.99
C ILE A 50 2.38 11.26 0.60
N VAL A 51 3.59 10.86 1.02
CA VAL A 51 4.09 9.50 0.81
C VAL A 51 4.50 8.90 2.15
N THR A 52 3.82 7.83 2.58
CA THR A 52 4.15 7.13 3.82
C THR A 52 5.33 6.19 3.63
N GLY A 53 6.25 6.12 4.62
CA GLY A 53 7.46 5.29 4.52
C GLY A 53 8.44 5.78 3.45
N ALA A 54 8.49 7.09 3.21
CA ALA A 54 9.25 7.71 2.12
C ALA A 54 10.77 7.84 2.36
N ASN A 55 11.29 7.28 3.44
CA ASN A 55 12.73 7.38 3.75
C ASN A 55 13.60 6.31 3.08
N SER A 56 13.03 5.35 2.36
CA SER A 56 13.79 4.29 1.68
C SER A 56 12.95 3.54 0.64
N GLY A 57 13.62 2.82 -0.25
CA GLY A 57 13.00 1.90 -1.20
C GLY A 57 11.97 2.56 -2.11
N ILE A 58 10.86 1.88 -2.35
CA ILE A 58 9.80 2.32 -3.28
C ILE A 58 9.20 3.66 -2.84
N GLY A 59 9.02 3.89 -1.53
CA GLY A 59 8.48 5.15 -1.01
C GLY A 59 9.40 6.34 -1.31
N PHE A 60 10.71 6.16 -1.14
CA PHE A 60 11.71 7.17 -1.47
C PHE A 60 11.70 7.50 -2.97
N GLU A 61 11.74 6.47 -3.82
CA GLU A 61 11.73 6.66 -5.28
C GLU A 61 10.41 7.28 -5.79
N THR A 62 9.28 6.93 -5.15
CA THR A 62 7.98 7.56 -5.43
C THR A 62 8.01 9.05 -5.07
N ALA A 63 8.50 9.40 -3.88
CA ALA A 63 8.63 10.78 -3.45
C ALA A 63 9.59 11.57 -4.36
N LEU A 64 10.71 10.96 -4.72
CA LEU A 64 11.70 11.54 -5.65
C LEU A 64 11.10 11.84 -7.02
N ALA A 65 10.32 10.90 -7.57
CA ALA A 65 9.67 11.07 -8.87
C ALA A 65 8.61 12.19 -8.84
N LEU A 66 7.78 12.25 -7.80
CA LEU A 66 6.78 13.31 -7.61
C LEU A 66 7.45 14.68 -7.43
N ALA A 67 8.55 14.75 -6.68
CA ALA A 67 9.33 15.99 -6.51
C ALA A 67 9.98 16.47 -7.82
N ARG A 68 10.48 15.54 -8.67
CA ARG A 68 10.99 15.87 -10.02
C ARG A 68 9.93 16.45 -10.93
N MET A 69 8.65 16.08 -10.74
CA MET A 69 7.50 16.65 -11.45
C MET A 69 7.05 18.00 -10.88
N GLY A 70 7.70 18.51 -9.83
CA GLY A 70 7.42 19.80 -9.20
C GLY A 70 6.43 19.78 -8.05
N ALA A 71 5.97 18.60 -7.60
CA ALA A 71 5.06 18.50 -6.45
C ALA A 71 5.70 19.02 -5.15
N HIS A 72 4.88 19.61 -4.28
CA HIS A 72 5.22 19.73 -2.87
C HIS A 72 5.06 18.35 -2.22
N VAL A 73 6.16 17.74 -1.76
CA VAL A 73 6.16 16.37 -1.26
C VAL A 73 6.37 16.33 0.24
N VAL A 74 5.46 15.69 0.96
CA VAL A 74 5.56 15.41 2.39
C VAL A 74 6.02 13.97 2.59
N LEU A 75 7.24 13.79 3.07
CA LEU A 75 7.80 12.52 3.46
C LEU A 75 7.26 12.14 4.84
N ALA A 76 6.26 11.25 4.91
CA ALA A 76 5.72 10.79 6.18
C ALA A 76 6.49 9.56 6.67
N CYS A 77 7.35 9.74 7.69
CA CYS A 77 8.34 8.75 8.12
C CYS A 77 8.33 8.55 9.63
N ARG A 78 8.60 7.32 10.10
CA ARG A 78 8.70 7.01 11.53
C ARG A 78 9.96 7.56 12.18
N ASN A 79 11.08 7.44 11.50
CA ASN A 79 12.38 7.82 12.03
C ASN A 79 12.80 9.18 11.49
N GLU A 80 12.94 10.16 12.39
CA GLU A 80 13.24 11.55 12.04
C GLU A 80 14.59 11.69 11.34
N LEU A 81 15.66 11.08 11.87
CA LEU A 81 17.01 11.18 11.30
C LEU A 81 17.07 10.65 9.86
N ARG A 82 16.48 9.46 9.64
CA ARG A 82 16.39 8.89 8.29
C ARG A 82 15.48 9.70 7.37
N GLY A 83 14.42 10.28 7.91
CA GLY A 83 13.52 11.16 7.18
C GLY A 83 14.20 12.45 6.74
N GLN A 84 14.98 13.08 7.62
CA GLN A 84 15.75 14.29 7.29
C GLN A 84 16.82 14.02 6.24
N GLU A 85 17.50 12.88 6.32
CA GLU A 85 18.48 12.48 5.31
C GLU A 85 17.80 12.26 3.94
N ALA A 86 16.67 11.53 3.91
CA ALA A 86 15.89 11.33 2.70
C ALA A 86 15.41 12.67 2.10
N ARG A 87 14.92 13.59 2.95
CA ARG A 87 14.51 14.93 2.52
C ARG A 87 15.66 15.67 1.83
N LYS A 88 16.85 15.70 2.45
CA LYS A 88 18.04 16.32 1.86
C LYS A 88 18.38 15.72 0.50
N GLN A 89 18.36 14.40 0.39
CA GLN A 89 18.64 13.70 -0.86
C GLN A 89 17.61 14.04 -1.95
N VAL A 90 16.31 14.04 -1.64
CA VAL A 90 15.26 14.42 -2.60
C VAL A 90 15.48 15.86 -3.09
N VAL A 91 15.70 16.81 -2.21
CA VAL A 91 15.97 18.21 -2.58
C VAL A 91 17.21 18.31 -3.46
N GLN A 92 18.30 17.65 -3.09
CA GLN A 92 19.56 17.69 -3.85
C GLN A 92 19.42 17.08 -5.25
N LEU A 93 18.69 15.94 -5.37
CA LEU A 93 18.57 15.21 -6.64
C LEU A 93 17.53 15.82 -7.58
N THR A 94 16.62 16.64 -7.07
CA THR A 94 15.53 17.23 -7.88
C THR A 94 15.66 18.73 -8.08
N GLY A 95 16.41 19.41 -7.22
CA GLY A 95 16.42 20.87 -7.15
C GLY A 95 15.11 21.48 -6.61
N ASN A 96 14.14 20.67 -6.21
CA ASN A 96 12.86 21.12 -5.69
C ASN A 96 12.96 21.38 -4.17
N PRO A 97 12.83 22.62 -3.69
CA PRO A 97 12.90 22.95 -2.27
C PRO A 97 11.61 22.56 -1.49
N ASN A 98 10.51 22.32 -2.19
CA ASN A 98 9.19 22.03 -1.60
C ASN A 98 9.09 20.56 -1.17
N VAL A 99 9.95 20.17 -0.23
CA VAL A 99 9.97 18.82 0.35
C VAL A 99 10.00 18.94 1.85
N ASP A 100 8.97 18.43 2.52
CA ASP A 100 8.83 18.44 3.97
C ASP A 100 8.98 17.05 4.56
N LEU A 101 9.32 17.00 5.84
CA LEU A 101 9.27 15.80 6.66
C LEU A 101 8.16 15.93 7.69
N GLU A 102 7.32 14.91 7.83
CA GLU A 102 6.37 14.73 8.91
C GLU A 102 6.57 13.38 9.60
N ILE A 103 6.47 13.39 10.92
CA ILE A 103 6.62 12.14 11.70
C ILE A 103 5.31 11.36 11.67
N LEU A 104 5.39 10.12 11.20
CA LEU A 104 4.28 9.18 11.14
C LEU A 104 4.77 7.75 11.41
N ASP A 105 4.38 7.19 12.55
CA ASP A 105 4.58 5.77 12.87
C ASP A 105 3.29 4.99 12.66
N CYS A 106 3.24 4.17 11.63
CA CYS A 106 2.11 3.30 11.33
C CYS A 106 1.89 2.18 12.38
N MET A 107 2.80 2.00 13.33
CA MET A 107 2.61 1.09 14.47
C MET A 107 1.96 1.75 15.69
N SER A 108 1.47 2.99 15.56
CA SER A 108 0.84 3.75 16.65
C SER A 108 -0.28 4.64 16.10
N PHE A 109 -1.51 4.37 16.51
CA PHE A 109 -2.64 5.24 16.18
C PHE A 109 -2.51 6.63 16.80
N GLU A 110 -1.88 6.73 17.97
CA GLU A 110 -1.51 8.01 18.59
C GLU A 110 -0.64 8.83 17.62
N SER A 111 0.37 8.22 16.99
CA SER A 111 1.23 8.91 16.02
C SER A 111 0.46 9.32 14.76
N VAL A 112 -0.48 8.51 14.28
CA VAL A 112 -1.34 8.88 13.14
C VAL A 112 -2.22 10.08 13.50
N ARG A 113 -2.84 10.09 14.69
CA ARG A 113 -3.66 11.22 15.14
C ARG A 113 -2.82 12.48 15.35
N ALA A 114 -1.65 12.36 15.96
CA ALA A 114 -0.73 13.50 16.12
C ALA A 114 -0.24 14.07 14.77
N PHE A 115 -0.05 13.21 13.76
CA PHE A 115 0.21 13.66 12.38
C PHE A 115 -0.96 14.52 11.86
N LEU A 116 -2.20 14.05 12.03
CA LEU A 116 -3.41 14.76 11.59
C LEU A 116 -3.61 16.09 12.31
N GLU A 117 -3.31 16.15 13.60
CA GLU A 117 -3.35 17.40 14.38
C GLU A 117 -2.32 18.43 13.86
N ARG A 118 -1.09 17.99 13.56
CA ARG A 118 -0.10 18.87 12.92
C ARG A 118 -0.51 19.27 11.52
N TRP A 119 -1.22 18.39 10.78
CA TRP A 119 -1.73 18.68 9.45
C TRP A 119 -2.71 19.85 9.44
N GLU A 120 -3.61 19.95 10.43
CA GLU A 120 -4.57 21.07 10.60
C GLU A 120 -3.87 22.44 10.78
N ASN A 121 -2.64 22.45 11.25
CA ASN A 121 -1.88 23.67 11.48
C ASN A 121 -0.96 24.05 10.31
N ARG A 122 -1.01 23.29 9.19
CA ARG A 122 -0.21 23.60 8.01
C ARG A 122 -0.83 24.71 7.17
N PRO A 123 0.00 25.56 6.54
CA PRO A 123 -0.50 26.60 5.63
C PRO A 123 -1.15 26.04 4.37
N ILE A 124 -0.72 24.85 3.92
CA ILE A 124 -1.30 24.12 2.80
C ILE A 124 -1.75 22.76 3.33
N GLN A 125 -3.07 22.53 3.33
CA GLN A 125 -3.69 21.33 3.86
C GLN A 125 -4.34 20.45 2.78
N THR A 126 -4.54 21.00 1.57
CA THR A 126 -5.18 20.27 0.48
C THR A 126 -4.25 19.21 -0.10
N VAL A 127 -4.67 17.96 -0.01
CA VAL A 127 -3.93 16.78 -0.49
C VAL A 127 -4.40 16.44 -1.90
N ASP A 128 -3.51 16.48 -2.86
CA ASP A 128 -3.78 16.02 -4.23
C ASP A 128 -3.43 14.53 -4.42
N ILE A 129 -2.38 14.07 -3.73
CA ILE A 129 -1.89 12.70 -3.86
C ILE A 129 -1.58 12.14 -2.46
N LEU A 130 -2.17 11.00 -2.12
CA LEU A 130 -1.79 10.20 -0.96
C LEU A 130 -1.28 8.83 -1.42
N VAL A 131 -0.02 8.51 -1.09
CA VAL A 131 0.56 7.20 -1.36
C VAL A 131 0.75 6.44 -0.04
N ASN A 132 -0.13 5.48 0.21
CA ASN A 132 -0.10 4.54 1.32
C ASN A 132 0.93 3.44 1.02
N ASN A 133 2.22 3.75 1.22
CA ASN A 133 3.33 2.88 0.86
C ASN A 133 3.96 2.19 2.07
N ALA A 134 3.95 2.79 3.28
CA ALA A 134 4.59 2.21 4.45
C ALA A 134 4.13 0.76 4.68
N GLY A 135 5.07 -0.09 5.06
CA GLY A 135 4.78 -1.48 5.36
C GLY A 135 5.96 -2.20 5.98
N SER A 136 5.64 -3.25 6.71
CA SER A 136 6.60 -4.11 7.38
C SER A 136 6.25 -5.58 7.20
N LEU A 137 7.19 -6.45 7.52
CA LEU A 137 7.04 -7.88 7.57
C LEU A 137 7.79 -8.36 8.81
N SER A 138 7.09 -8.95 9.79
CA SER A 138 7.70 -9.47 11.01
C SER A 138 7.90 -10.97 10.93
N GLY A 139 9.09 -11.45 11.29
CA GLY A 139 9.41 -12.88 11.44
C GLY A 139 9.11 -13.43 12.84
N THR A 140 8.72 -12.55 13.75
CA THR A 140 8.37 -12.90 15.14
C THR A 140 6.97 -12.39 15.47
N VAL A 141 6.31 -13.03 16.42
CA VAL A 141 5.07 -12.51 17.02
C VAL A 141 5.35 -11.13 17.59
N SER A 142 4.66 -10.13 17.09
CA SER A 142 4.85 -8.75 17.53
C SER A 142 3.51 -8.03 17.59
N LEU A 143 3.25 -7.39 18.72
CA LEU A 143 2.06 -6.57 18.95
C LEU A 143 2.47 -5.10 19.02
N THR A 144 1.60 -4.25 18.54
CA THR A 144 1.76 -2.80 18.63
C THR A 144 1.34 -2.27 20.02
N LYS A 145 1.54 -0.99 20.28
CA LYS A 145 1.01 -0.31 21.48
C LYS A 145 -0.52 -0.37 21.55
N ASP A 146 -1.17 -0.45 20.41
CA ASP A 146 -2.62 -0.50 20.28
C ASP A 146 -3.18 -1.92 20.39
N ASN A 147 -2.33 -2.91 20.73
CA ASN A 147 -2.64 -4.34 20.88
C ASN A 147 -3.10 -5.05 19.59
N PHE A 148 -2.66 -4.58 18.43
CA PHE A 148 -2.85 -5.27 17.15
C PHE A 148 -1.59 -6.02 16.72
N GLU A 149 -1.76 -7.07 15.90
CA GLU A 149 -0.63 -7.68 15.21
C GLU A 149 0.07 -6.60 14.36
N GLN A 150 1.42 -6.57 14.47
CA GLN A 150 2.22 -5.47 13.94
C GLN A 150 2.03 -5.26 12.43
N THR A 151 2.00 -6.34 11.66
CA THR A 151 1.88 -6.29 10.20
C THR A 151 0.49 -5.80 9.79
N TYR A 152 -0.55 -6.26 10.50
CA TYR A 152 -1.93 -5.83 10.29
C TYR A 152 -2.10 -4.33 10.53
N GLN A 153 -1.60 -3.82 11.65
CA GLN A 153 -1.72 -2.39 11.95
C GLN A 153 -0.87 -1.56 11.02
N SER A 154 0.42 -1.89 10.87
CA SER A 154 1.36 -1.03 10.13
C SER A 154 1.07 -0.97 8.62
N ASN A 155 0.66 -2.09 8.03
CA ASN A 155 0.46 -2.16 6.59
C ASN A 155 -0.95 -1.73 6.18
N HIS A 156 -1.93 -1.85 7.07
CA HIS A 156 -3.33 -1.66 6.71
C HIS A 156 -4.08 -0.67 7.60
N LEU A 157 -4.27 -0.95 8.89
CA LEU A 157 -5.14 -0.13 9.75
C LEU A 157 -4.70 1.34 9.86
N ALA A 158 -3.38 1.59 9.96
CA ALA A 158 -2.86 2.94 10.02
C ALA A 158 -3.20 3.76 8.75
N HIS A 159 -3.19 3.11 7.59
CA HIS A 159 -3.56 3.73 6.32
C HIS A 159 -5.08 3.92 6.20
N VAL A 160 -5.88 3.00 6.75
CA VAL A 160 -7.34 3.19 6.86
C VAL A 160 -7.61 4.43 7.70
N LEU A 161 -7.06 4.52 8.91
CA LEU A 161 -7.24 5.68 9.80
C LEU A 161 -6.80 6.99 9.14
N LEU A 162 -5.58 7.04 8.61
CA LEU A 162 -5.03 8.24 7.96
C LEU A 162 -5.92 8.71 6.79
N THR A 163 -6.29 7.79 5.91
CA THR A 163 -7.06 8.11 4.71
C THR A 163 -8.47 8.59 5.05
N HIS A 164 -9.16 7.87 5.95
CA HIS A 164 -10.53 8.22 6.34
C HIS A 164 -10.59 9.57 7.06
N GLU A 165 -9.64 9.84 7.96
CA GLU A 165 -9.56 11.13 8.65
C GLU A 165 -9.31 12.29 7.67
N LEU A 166 -8.37 12.14 6.74
CA LEU A 166 -8.11 13.17 5.72
C LEU A 166 -9.33 13.42 4.81
N LEU A 167 -10.07 12.38 4.45
CA LEU A 167 -11.31 12.48 3.68
C LEU A 167 -12.43 13.15 4.48
N ASN A 168 -12.64 12.69 5.71
CA ASN A 168 -13.71 13.19 6.59
C ASN A 168 -13.52 14.68 6.94
N ARG A 169 -12.28 15.10 7.15
CA ARG A 169 -11.91 16.51 7.41
C ARG A 169 -11.89 17.38 6.15
N GLY A 170 -12.13 16.80 4.97
CA GLY A 170 -12.22 17.54 3.70
C GLY A 170 -10.87 18.02 3.16
N HIS A 171 -9.78 17.34 3.51
CA HIS A 171 -8.44 17.74 3.07
C HIS A 171 -8.10 17.32 1.63
N PHE A 172 -8.87 16.45 1.01
CA PHE A 172 -8.58 16.08 -0.38
C PHE A 172 -9.04 17.14 -1.39
N SER A 173 -8.21 17.36 -2.40
CA SER A 173 -8.64 18.13 -3.58
C SER A 173 -9.76 17.38 -4.33
N PRO A 174 -10.61 18.10 -5.10
CA PRO A 174 -11.74 17.46 -5.81
C PRO A 174 -11.33 16.33 -6.76
N THR A 175 -10.09 16.30 -7.22
CA THR A 175 -9.52 15.30 -8.12
C THR A 175 -8.38 14.53 -7.47
N GLY A 176 -8.41 14.39 -6.14
CA GLY A 176 -7.37 13.74 -5.35
C GLY A 176 -7.15 12.27 -5.74
N ARG A 177 -5.94 11.79 -5.53
CA ARG A 177 -5.52 10.43 -5.84
C ARG A 177 -5.05 9.70 -4.59
N ILE A 178 -5.61 8.54 -4.31
CA ILE A 178 -5.20 7.64 -3.23
C ILE A 178 -4.60 6.39 -3.87
N VAL A 179 -3.34 6.08 -3.56
CA VAL A 179 -2.64 4.91 -4.09
C VAL A 179 -2.13 4.06 -2.94
N SER A 180 -2.58 2.81 -2.86
CA SER A 180 -2.17 1.84 -1.84
C SER A 180 -1.20 0.82 -2.41
N LEU A 181 -0.02 0.67 -1.80
CA LEU A 181 0.96 -0.32 -2.21
C LEU A 181 0.66 -1.67 -1.57
N SER A 182 0.12 -2.56 -2.38
CA SER A 182 -0.08 -3.97 -2.08
C SER A 182 1.15 -4.80 -2.55
N SER A 183 0.93 -6.06 -2.87
CA SER A 183 1.96 -7.00 -3.34
C SER A 183 1.31 -8.09 -4.17
N GLY A 184 2.02 -8.61 -5.18
CA GLY A 184 1.64 -9.83 -5.87
C GLY A 184 1.49 -11.05 -4.94
N GLY A 185 2.14 -11.00 -3.77
CA GLY A 185 1.94 -12.00 -2.73
C GLY A 185 0.49 -12.19 -2.28
N LEU A 186 -0.41 -11.21 -2.49
CA LEU A 186 -1.83 -11.37 -2.17
C LEU A 186 -2.49 -12.59 -2.81
N TYR A 187 -2.00 -13.05 -3.97
CA TYR A 187 -2.47 -14.26 -4.64
C TYR A 187 -2.15 -15.56 -3.87
N LEU A 188 -1.21 -15.51 -2.92
CA LEU A 188 -0.84 -16.63 -2.06
C LEU A 188 -1.63 -16.65 -0.74
N SER A 189 -2.56 -15.71 -0.55
CA SER A 189 -3.41 -15.68 0.63
C SER A 189 -4.35 -16.88 0.66
N ASN A 190 -4.40 -17.54 1.80
CA ASN A 190 -5.33 -18.64 2.07
C ASN A 190 -6.78 -18.18 2.36
N GLY A 191 -7.11 -16.96 1.99
CA GLY A 191 -8.39 -16.33 2.20
C GLY A 191 -8.34 -15.19 3.21
N LEU A 192 -9.38 -14.36 3.20
CA LEU A 192 -9.55 -13.22 4.09
C LEU A 192 -11.01 -13.11 4.54
N ASN A 193 -11.22 -13.09 5.84
CA ASN A 193 -12.51 -12.89 6.49
C ASN A 193 -12.30 -12.29 7.88
N GLU A 194 -13.38 -12.03 8.59
CA GLU A 194 -13.36 -11.39 9.91
C GLU A 194 -12.62 -12.20 11.00
N LYS A 195 -12.46 -13.51 10.81
CA LYS A 195 -11.77 -14.37 11.78
C LYS A 195 -10.25 -14.36 11.63
N ASN A 196 -9.77 -14.23 10.40
CA ASN A 196 -8.33 -14.28 10.10
C ASN A 196 -7.74 -12.94 9.64
N GLY A 197 -8.58 -11.93 9.40
CA GLY A 197 -8.15 -10.62 8.90
C GLY A 197 -7.28 -9.83 9.89
N THR A 198 -7.44 -10.08 11.18
CA THR A 198 -6.67 -9.42 12.26
C THR A 198 -5.31 -10.06 12.51
N GLY A 199 -5.07 -11.29 12.01
CA GLY A 199 -3.85 -12.06 12.28
C GLY A 199 -3.85 -12.79 13.64
N TRP A 200 -4.89 -12.65 14.48
CA TRP A 200 -4.96 -13.30 15.79
C TRP A 200 -5.01 -14.83 15.72
N ASP A 201 -5.53 -15.39 14.64
CA ASP A 201 -5.49 -16.83 14.38
C ASP A 201 -4.05 -17.38 14.28
N VAL A 202 -3.12 -16.57 13.75
CA VAL A 202 -1.69 -16.89 13.72
C VAL A 202 -1.06 -16.65 15.09
N VAL A 203 -1.22 -15.44 15.65
CA VAL A 203 -0.64 -15.06 16.95
C VAL A 203 -1.01 -16.08 18.05
N SER A 204 -2.24 -16.56 18.07
CA SER A 204 -2.73 -17.53 19.05
C SER A 204 -2.03 -18.89 18.96
N ARG A 205 -1.60 -19.33 17.77
CA ARG A 205 -0.82 -20.57 17.61
C ARG A 205 0.53 -20.54 18.33
N TYR A 206 1.03 -19.34 18.58
CA TYR A 206 2.28 -19.09 19.32
C TYR A 206 2.01 -18.67 20.78
N GLY A 207 0.79 -18.87 21.28
CA GLY A 207 0.38 -18.52 22.66
C GLY A 207 0.34 -17.03 22.93
N GLY A 208 0.36 -16.17 21.90
CA GLY A 208 0.45 -14.71 22.05
C GLY A 208 1.83 -14.22 22.55
N GLU A 209 2.85 -15.08 22.61
CA GLU A 209 4.16 -14.78 23.17
C GLU A 209 4.96 -13.86 22.24
N VAL A 210 5.09 -12.59 22.62
CA VAL A 210 5.84 -11.58 21.85
C VAL A 210 7.32 -11.96 21.76
N GLY A 211 7.88 -11.83 20.57
CA GLY A 211 9.28 -12.20 20.28
C GLY A 211 9.44 -13.66 19.81
N ARG A 212 8.43 -14.50 19.94
CA ARG A 212 8.50 -15.88 19.47
C ARG A 212 8.61 -15.93 17.95
N VAL A 213 9.60 -16.69 17.45
CA VAL A 213 9.85 -16.84 16.02
C VAL A 213 8.71 -17.62 15.38
N MET A 214 8.15 -17.10 14.30
CA MET A 214 7.07 -17.73 13.54
C MET A 214 7.64 -18.62 12.42
N SER A 215 6.85 -19.58 11.98
CA SER A 215 7.15 -20.32 10.76
C SER A 215 7.16 -19.36 9.55
N PRO A 216 7.94 -19.65 8.50
CA PRO A 216 7.91 -18.86 7.26
C PRO A 216 6.52 -18.76 6.64
N GLU A 217 5.73 -19.83 6.72
CA GLU A 217 4.37 -19.87 6.22
C GLU A 217 3.47 -18.87 6.97
N ASP A 218 3.50 -18.88 8.29
CA ASP A 218 2.69 -18.00 9.13
C ASP A 218 3.07 -16.53 8.94
N MET A 219 4.38 -16.24 8.89
CA MET A 219 4.88 -14.91 8.58
C MET A 219 4.37 -14.42 7.21
N ILE A 220 4.47 -15.26 6.18
CA ILE A 220 3.99 -14.94 4.83
C ILE A 220 2.47 -14.72 4.86
N GLN A 221 1.70 -15.58 5.53
CA GLN A 221 0.25 -15.44 5.59
C GLN A 221 -0.20 -14.13 6.26
N LEU A 222 0.44 -13.71 7.36
CA LEU A 222 0.16 -12.39 7.95
C LEU A 222 0.38 -11.27 6.95
N TYR A 223 1.50 -11.28 6.24
CA TYR A 223 1.82 -10.25 5.26
C TYR A 223 0.86 -10.24 4.06
N VAL A 224 0.65 -11.39 3.42
CA VAL A 224 -0.16 -11.43 2.19
C VAL A 224 -1.64 -11.14 2.45
N ARG A 225 -2.16 -11.47 3.64
CA ARG A 225 -3.49 -11.07 4.08
C ARG A 225 -3.62 -9.55 4.21
N THR A 226 -2.61 -8.85 4.76
CA THR A 226 -2.65 -7.38 4.80
C THR A 226 -2.60 -6.75 3.41
N LYS A 227 -1.86 -7.37 2.48
CA LYS A 227 -1.79 -6.92 1.09
C LYS A 227 -3.10 -7.15 0.34
N LEU A 228 -3.81 -8.24 0.64
CA LEU A 228 -5.16 -8.47 0.14
C LEU A 228 -6.18 -7.51 0.77
N SER A 229 -6.07 -7.24 2.10
CA SER A 229 -6.89 -6.23 2.78
C SER A 229 -6.78 -4.86 2.11
N GLN A 230 -5.57 -4.41 1.76
CA GLN A 230 -5.35 -3.15 1.04
C GLN A 230 -6.09 -3.13 -0.31
N ALA A 231 -6.06 -4.22 -1.08
CA ALA A 231 -6.74 -4.29 -2.37
C ALA A 231 -8.27 -4.27 -2.22
N MET A 232 -8.83 -5.10 -1.33
CA MET A 232 -10.27 -5.16 -1.07
C MET A 232 -10.80 -3.84 -0.47
N TRP A 233 -10.06 -3.26 0.48
CA TRP A 233 -10.39 -1.95 1.06
C TRP A 233 -10.39 -0.85 0.00
N THR A 234 -9.41 -0.82 -0.90
CA THR A 234 -9.35 0.17 -1.98
C THR A 234 -10.55 0.09 -2.91
N MET A 235 -11.04 -1.12 -3.20
CA MET A 235 -12.27 -1.31 -4.00
C MET A 235 -13.49 -0.78 -3.27
N ALA A 236 -13.66 -1.13 -1.99
CA ALA A 236 -14.76 -0.63 -1.16
C ALA A 236 -14.69 0.90 -1.00
N LEU A 237 -13.49 1.44 -0.74
CA LEU A 237 -13.25 2.88 -0.66
C LEU A 237 -13.71 3.59 -1.93
N GLN A 238 -13.33 3.09 -3.10
CA GLN A 238 -13.72 3.71 -4.37
C GLN A 238 -15.23 3.74 -4.57
N ARG A 239 -15.96 2.70 -4.19
CA ARG A 239 -17.44 2.71 -4.25
C ARG A 239 -18.02 3.80 -3.34
N LYS A 240 -17.51 3.92 -2.12
CA LYS A 240 -17.96 4.96 -1.17
C LYS A 240 -17.60 6.37 -1.65
N LEU A 241 -16.41 6.56 -2.23
CA LEU A 241 -16.02 7.84 -2.84
C LEU A 241 -16.96 8.23 -3.99
N ALA A 242 -17.31 7.28 -4.87
CA ALA A 242 -18.17 7.54 -6.03
C ALA A 242 -19.59 8.02 -5.65
N THR A 243 -20.07 7.59 -4.48
CA THR A 243 -21.40 8.01 -3.95
C THR A 243 -21.33 9.21 -3.01
N SER A 244 -20.14 9.69 -2.68
CA SER A 244 -19.94 10.83 -1.77
C SER A 244 -20.20 12.16 -2.46
N ASN A 245 -21.01 13.01 -1.85
CA ASN A 245 -21.23 14.38 -2.35
C ASN A 245 -19.98 15.27 -2.34
N LYS A 246 -18.98 14.94 -1.49
CA LYS A 246 -17.76 15.75 -1.31
C LYS A 246 -16.56 15.20 -2.06
N CYS A 247 -16.51 13.89 -2.27
CA CYS A 247 -15.30 13.18 -2.72
C CYS A 247 -15.50 12.39 -4.03
N ALA A 248 -16.59 12.58 -4.77
CA ALA A 248 -16.91 11.81 -5.99
C ALA A 248 -15.83 11.87 -7.08
N GLY A 249 -15.03 12.94 -7.10
CA GLY A 249 -13.91 13.08 -8.03
C GLY A 249 -12.58 12.50 -7.53
N VAL A 250 -12.49 12.14 -6.24
CA VAL A 250 -11.32 11.47 -5.67
C VAL A 250 -11.27 10.03 -6.15
N THR A 251 -10.08 9.53 -6.53
CA THR A 251 -9.93 8.15 -7.00
C THR A 251 -8.98 7.36 -6.12
N ALA A 252 -9.32 6.10 -5.89
CA ALA A 252 -8.51 5.17 -5.13
C ALA A 252 -8.03 4.01 -6.01
N HIS A 253 -6.76 3.66 -5.88
CA HIS A 253 -6.10 2.58 -6.63
C HIS A 253 -5.20 1.76 -5.71
N CYS A 254 -5.03 0.50 -6.06
CA CYS A 254 -4.12 -0.40 -5.37
C CYS A 254 -3.17 -1.03 -6.38
N CYS A 255 -1.90 -1.21 -6.03
CA CYS A 255 -0.93 -1.78 -6.97
C CYS A 255 0.10 -2.71 -6.33
N HIS A 256 0.59 -3.62 -7.17
CA HIS A 256 1.84 -4.34 -6.98
C HIS A 256 2.99 -3.56 -7.60
N PRO A 257 4.07 -3.26 -6.86
CA PRO A 257 5.21 -2.53 -7.39
C PRO A 257 6.13 -3.38 -8.29
N GLY A 258 5.85 -4.66 -8.45
CA GLY A 258 6.75 -5.65 -9.04
C GLY A 258 7.55 -6.41 -7.98
N PHE A 259 8.40 -7.33 -8.42
CA PHE A 259 9.33 -8.05 -7.57
C PHE A 259 10.56 -7.16 -7.35
N VAL A 260 10.59 -6.43 -6.23
CA VAL A 260 11.52 -5.32 -6.01
C VAL A 260 12.60 -5.69 -5.00
N GLN A 261 13.84 -5.34 -5.29
CA GLN A 261 14.98 -5.38 -4.35
C GLN A 261 14.79 -4.30 -3.28
N SER A 262 13.83 -4.54 -2.36
CA SER A 262 13.50 -3.57 -1.32
C SER A 262 14.08 -3.94 0.04
N PRO A 263 14.33 -2.97 0.94
CA PRO A 263 14.86 -3.21 2.28
C PRO A 263 13.97 -4.12 3.16
N ILE A 264 12.71 -4.34 2.81
CA ILE A 264 11.77 -5.19 3.58
C ILE A 264 12.30 -6.61 3.77
N TRP A 265 13.03 -7.14 2.78
CA TRP A 265 13.60 -8.48 2.81
C TRP A 265 14.82 -8.63 3.72
N ARG A 266 15.43 -7.52 4.13
CA ARG A 266 16.65 -7.44 4.95
C ARG A 266 16.41 -6.85 6.34
N GLN A 267 15.14 -6.65 6.72
CA GLN A 267 14.81 -6.12 8.05
C GLN A 267 15.23 -7.11 9.15
N PRO A 268 15.91 -6.66 10.22
CA PRO A 268 16.42 -7.54 11.28
C PRO A 268 15.32 -8.32 12.02
N THR A 269 14.13 -7.75 12.10
CA THR A 269 12.95 -8.36 12.74
C THR A 269 12.03 -9.07 11.72
N GLY A 270 12.38 -9.01 10.44
CA GLY A 270 11.62 -9.61 9.34
C GLY A 270 12.23 -10.91 8.85
N PRO A 271 12.17 -11.18 7.54
CA PRO A 271 12.76 -12.38 6.94
C PRO A 271 14.26 -12.55 7.26
N GLY A 272 14.97 -11.44 7.55
CA GLY A 272 16.37 -11.46 7.97
C GLY A 272 16.63 -12.18 9.30
N ALA A 273 15.65 -12.24 10.19
CA ALA A 273 15.75 -12.89 11.50
C ALA A 273 15.43 -14.40 11.46
N THR A 274 14.82 -14.88 10.39
CA THR A 274 14.42 -16.29 10.24
C THR A 274 15.25 -16.96 9.16
N SER A 275 15.72 -18.19 9.42
CA SER A 275 16.38 -19.05 8.45
C SER A 275 15.39 -20.11 7.95
N GLY A 276 15.46 -20.44 6.66
CA GLY A 276 14.65 -21.50 6.07
C GLY A 276 14.81 -21.53 4.56
N ILE A 277 14.86 -22.72 3.97
CA ILE A 277 15.07 -22.94 2.53
C ILE A 277 14.15 -22.06 1.67
N ILE A 278 12.87 -21.91 2.06
CA ILE A 278 11.90 -21.08 1.32
C ILE A 278 12.30 -19.61 1.32
N LEU A 279 12.74 -19.08 2.48
CA LEU A 279 13.17 -17.69 2.59
C LEU A 279 14.49 -17.43 1.88
N ASP A 280 15.39 -18.39 1.89
CA ASP A 280 16.68 -18.29 1.19
C ASP A 280 16.46 -18.32 -0.33
N ILE A 281 15.54 -19.16 -0.81
CA ILE A 281 15.09 -19.13 -2.22
C ILE A 281 14.45 -17.79 -2.58
N LEU A 282 13.55 -17.28 -1.74
CA LEU A 282 12.92 -15.97 -2.00
C LEU A 282 13.94 -14.83 -2.01
N ARG A 283 14.90 -14.81 -1.09
CA ARG A 283 16.00 -13.84 -1.09
C ARG A 283 16.88 -13.95 -2.33
N PHE A 284 17.27 -15.17 -2.69
CA PHE A 284 18.02 -15.40 -3.91
C PHE A 284 17.28 -14.90 -5.14
N MET A 285 15.98 -15.16 -5.21
CA MET A 285 15.11 -14.67 -6.28
C MET A 285 15.04 -13.13 -6.30
N VAL A 286 14.86 -12.49 -5.13
CA VAL A 286 14.84 -11.02 -5.03
C VAL A 286 16.16 -10.41 -5.46
N ASP A 287 17.27 -10.96 -4.99
CA ASP A 287 18.61 -10.41 -5.25
C ASP A 287 19.03 -10.58 -6.73
N ASN A 288 18.59 -11.66 -7.40
CA ASN A 288 19.01 -11.94 -8.78
C ASN A 288 18.00 -11.54 -9.86
N PHE A 289 16.71 -11.56 -9.55
CA PHE A 289 15.64 -11.29 -10.51
C PHE A 289 14.78 -10.06 -10.16
N GLY A 290 14.97 -9.52 -8.96
CA GLY A 290 14.23 -8.33 -8.52
C GLY A 290 14.63 -7.08 -9.32
N VAL A 291 13.65 -6.25 -9.60
CA VAL A 291 13.88 -4.93 -10.20
C VAL A 291 14.32 -3.92 -9.12
N PRO A 292 15.09 -2.88 -9.48
CA PRO A 292 15.46 -1.83 -8.52
C PRO A 292 14.23 -1.06 -8.05
N SER A 293 14.33 -0.42 -6.87
CA SER A 293 13.22 0.33 -6.25
C SER A 293 12.67 1.45 -7.14
N GLU A 294 13.51 2.05 -7.99
CA GLU A 294 13.10 3.04 -8.99
C GLU A 294 12.05 2.46 -9.96
N GLN A 295 12.27 1.25 -10.47
CA GLN A 295 11.29 0.57 -11.33
C GLN A 295 10.04 0.17 -10.57
N GLY A 296 10.16 -0.16 -9.28
CA GLY A 296 9.04 -0.43 -8.39
C GLY A 296 8.14 0.80 -8.14
N ALA A 297 8.72 1.99 -8.19
CA ALA A 297 7.98 3.23 -7.98
C ALA A 297 7.14 3.68 -9.19
N ILE A 298 7.38 3.15 -10.39
CA ILE A 298 6.73 3.64 -11.61
C ILE A 298 5.22 3.40 -11.60
N THR A 299 4.77 2.22 -11.18
CA THR A 299 3.32 1.93 -11.12
C THR A 299 2.58 2.85 -10.15
N PRO A 300 3.00 3.01 -8.88
CA PRO A 300 2.34 3.97 -7.98
C PRO A 300 2.42 5.42 -8.45
N VAL A 301 3.53 5.88 -9.04
CA VAL A 301 3.63 7.22 -9.62
C VAL A 301 2.67 7.40 -10.79
N TRP A 302 2.58 6.43 -11.70
CA TRP A 302 1.65 6.47 -12.82
C TRP A 302 0.19 6.51 -12.34
N LEU A 303 -0.19 5.71 -11.35
CA LEU A 303 -1.53 5.75 -10.75
C LEU A 303 -1.85 7.09 -10.09
N ALA A 304 -0.84 7.70 -9.46
CA ALA A 304 -0.98 8.98 -8.79
C ALA A 304 -1.11 10.16 -9.76
N THR A 305 -0.58 10.06 -11.00
CA THR A 305 -0.37 11.23 -11.85
C THR A 305 -0.97 11.13 -13.25
N ALA A 306 -1.06 9.93 -13.83
CA ALA A 306 -1.56 9.77 -15.18
C ALA A 306 -3.10 9.95 -15.26
N PRO A 307 -3.64 10.47 -16.37
CA PRO A 307 -5.08 10.66 -16.52
C PRO A 307 -5.85 9.35 -16.71
N GLU A 308 -5.24 8.34 -17.30
CA GLU A 308 -5.90 7.07 -17.64
C GLU A 308 -6.49 6.33 -16.43
N PRO A 309 -5.78 6.14 -15.29
CA PRO A 309 -6.35 5.47 -14.13
C PRO A 309 -7.54 6.21 -13.50
N ALA A 310 -7.63 7.53 -13.69
CA ALA A 310 -8.72 8.33 -13.14
C ALA A 310 -10.04 8.19 -13.90
N THR A 311 -10.02 7.60 -15.08
CA THR A 311 -11.24 7.37 -15.84
C THR A 311 -12.15 6.36 -15.11
N GLU A 312 -13.44 6.53 -15.20
CA GLU A 312 -14.44 5.73 -14.48
C GLU A 312 -14.21 4.22 -14.61
N LYS A 313 -13.86 3.78 -15.82
CA LYS A 313 -13.56 2.38 -16.12
C LYS A 313 -12.48 1.76 -15.26
N PHE A 314 -11.51 2.55 -14.78
CA PHE A 314 -10.30 2.08 -14.15
C PHE A 314 -10.20 2.39 -12.65
N ARG A 315 -11.14 3.12 -12.09
CA ARG A 315 -11.19 3.44 -10.66
C ARG A 315 -11.37 2.18 -9.81
N GLY A 316 -10.74 2.13 -8.64
CA GLY A 316 -10.86 1.02 -7.70
C GLY A 316 -10.18 -0.27 -8.15
N ARG A 317 -9.27 -0.23 -9.11
CA ARG A 317 -8.62 -1.43 -9.64
C ARG A 317 -7.33 -1.78 -8.89
N TYR A 318 -6.97 -3.07 -8.97
CA TYR A 318 -5.65 -3.57 -8.59
C TYR A 318 -4.76 -3.69 -9.83
N TRP A 319 -3.52 -3.20 -9.73
CA TRP A 319 -2.63 -3.00 -10.87
C TRP A 319 -1.29 -3.69 -10.67
N ASP A 320 -0.76 -4.27 -11.76
CA ASP A 320 0.62 -4.73 -11.89
C ASP A 320 1.21 -4.15 -13.18
N ARG A 321 2.36 -3.45 -13.09
CA ARG A 321 3.08 -2.88 -14.26
C ARG A 321 2.17 -2.11 -15.25
N LYS A 322 1.30 -1.25 -14.74
CA LYS A 322 0.31 -0.47 -15.51
C LYS A 322 -0.78 -1.31 -16.19
N GLN A 323 -0.94 -2.57 -15.81
CA GLN A 323 -2.05 -3.44 -16.25
C GLN A 323 -2.91 -3.80 -15.04
N TRP A 324 -4.22 -3.62 -15.14
CA TRP A 324 -5.11 -4.03 -14.06
C TRP A 324 -5.25 -5.55 -14.04
N GLN A 325 -5.39 -6.10 -12.84
CA GLN A 325 -5.38 -7.53 -12.58
C GLN A 325 -6.66 -7.94 -11.85
N TRP A 326 -7.10 -9.17 -12.06
CA TRP A 326 -8.24 -9.75 -11.38
C TRP A 326 -7.83 -10.32 -10.02
N LEU A 327 -8.67 -10.08 -9.01
CA LEU A 327 -8.59 -10.76 -7.72
C LEU A 327 -9.44 -12.04 -7.74
N ALA A 328 -9.28 -12.88 -6.72
CA ALA A 328 -10.10 -14.07 -6.56
C ALA A 328 -11.59 -13.69 -6.51
N PRO A 329 -12.49 -14.49 -7.14
CA PRO A 329 -13.92 -14.16 -7.17
C PRO A 329 -14.54 -13.85 -5.81
N TRP A 330 -14.13 -14.58 -4.77
CA TRP A 330 -14.60 -14.33 -3.41
C TRP A 330 -14.09 -13.01 -2.80
N ALA A 331 -12.95 -12.47 -3.27
CA ALA A 331 -12.44 -11.17 -2.85
C ALA A 331 -13.17 -10.01 -3.54
N LEU A 332 -13.84 -10.28 -4.66
CA LEU A 332 -14.68 -9.33 -5.37
C LEU A 332 -16.11 -9.24 -4.80
N ASP A 333 -16.48 -10.16 -3.90
CA ASP A 333 -17.77 -10.15 -3.22
C ASP A 333 -17.95 -8.88 -2.36
N GLU A 334 -18.87 -8.03 -2.77
CA GLU A 334 -19.10 -6.73 -2.11
C GLU A 334 -19.59 -6.87 -0.68
N GLN A 335 -20.45 -7.85 -0.39
CA GLN A 335 -20.93 -8.08 0.98
C GLN A 335 -19.79 -8.48 1.92
N ARG A 336 -18.84 -9.28 1.43
CA ARG A 336 -17.62 -9.61 2.18
C ARG A 336 -16.76 -8.37 2.38
N GLN A 337 -16.58 -7.56 1.34
CA GLN A 337 -15.82 -6.31 1.45
C GLN A 337 -16.46 -5.35 2.46
N GLU A 338 -17.80 -5.24 2.52
CA GLU A 338 -18.49 -4.40 3.51
C GLU A 338 -18.30 -4.93 4.95
N ARG A 339 -18.42 -6.24 5.19
CA ARG A 339 -18.15 -6.79 6.53
C ARG A 339 -16.71 -6.54 6.98
N LEU A 340 -15.75 -6.70 6.07
CA LEU A 340 -14.35 -6.38 6.35
C LEU A 340 -14.13 -4.88 6.54
N TRP A 341 -14.80 -4.04 5.76
CA TRP A 341 -14.78 -2.58 5.92
C TRP A 341 -15.19 -2.17 7.33
N ASP A 342 -16.32 -2.69 7.82
CA ASP A 342 -16.80 -2.40 9.17
C ASP A 342 -15.81 -2.85 10.26
N MET A 343 -15.17 -4.01 10.05
CA MET A 343 -14.11 -4.49 10.93
C MET A 343 -12.91 -3.54 10.92
N TRP A 344 -12.41 -3.15 9.75
CA TRP A 344 -11.25 -2.26 9.64
C TRP A 344 -11.52 -0.88 10.20
N CYS A 345 -12.69 -0.30 9.96
CA CYS A 345 -13.08 0.99 10.54
C CYS A 345 -13.12 0.91 12.08
N ARG A 346 -13.75 -0.12 12.63
CA ARG A 346 -13.82 -0.35 14.08
C ARG A 346 -12.43 -0.54 14.67
N ASP A 347 -11.60 -1.42 14.10
CA ASP A 347 -10.29 -1.75 14.61
C ASP A 347 -9.31 -0.55 14.51
N ALA A 348 -9.40 0.25 13.46
CA ALA A 348 -8.62 1.47 13.30
C ALA A 348 -9.16 2.66 14.12
N GLY A 349 -10.39 2.57 14.66
CA GLY A 349 -11.08 3.73 15.21
C GLY A 349 -11.23 4.86 14.18
N ALA A 350 -11.44 4.48 12.91
CA ALA A 350 -11.56 5.41 11.80
C ALA A 350 -13.02 5.84 11.60
N PRO A 351 -13.29 7.10 11.16
CA PRO A 351 -14.65 7.52 10.83
C PRO A 351 -15.20 6.69 9.66
N SER A 352 -16.50 6.43 9.68
CA SER A 352 -17.21 5.89 8.53
C SER A 352 -17.30 6.96 7.44
N LEU A 353 -17.18 6.57 6.17
CA LEU A 353 -17.26 7.44 4.99
C LEU A 353 -18.62 7.31 4.33
#